data_54f83dbe1611328b90ca0d338a446158
#
_entry.id   54f83dbe1611328b90ca0d338a446158
#
_cell.length_a   1.000
_cell.length_b   1.000
_cell.length_c   1.000
_cell.angle_alpha   90.00
_cell.angle_beta   90.00
_cell.angle_gamma   90.00
#
_symmetry.space_group_name_H-M   'P 1'
#
loop_
_entity.id
_entity.type
_entity.pdbx_description
1 polymer ?
#
loop_
_entity_poly.entity_id
_entity_poly.type
_entity_poly.pdbx_seq_one_letter_code
_entity_poly.pdbx_strand_id
1 'polypeptide(L)'
;MCIRDRRERFAGRVRGFGFSGHHLGISVDIAAYALGATWNERHFTKDRTWKGTDHAASLESAGLNKLCRDLQAAWQCMSYKKTDILPLEAAQRAKLKWGCYNQDLAKQTAI
;
A
#
# COMPACT_ATOMS: atom_id res chain seq x y z
N MET A 1 9.17 -18.73 -1.52
CA MET A 1 10.14 -17.90 -0.78
C MET A 1 9.51 -16.53 -0.55
N CYS A 2 9.42 -16.09 0.73
CA CYS A 2 8.73 -14.88 1.15
C CYS A 2 9.57 -13.63 0.82
N ILE A 3 8.94 -12.50 0.49
CA ILE A 3 9.64 -11.23 0.25
C ILE A 3 10.41 -10.77 1.49
N ARG A 4 9.90 -11.09 2.68
CA ARG A 4 10.52 -10.79 3.96
C ARG A 4 11.87 -11.46 4.11
N ASP A 5 11.95 -12.78 3.84
CA ASP A 5 13.21 -13.53 3.85
C ASP A 5 14.25 -12.95 2.91
N ARG A 6 13.81 -12.56 1.70
CA ARG A 6 14.70 -11.97 0.71
C ARG A 6 15.25 -10.65 1.17
N ARG A 7 14.38 -9.81 1.74
CA ARG A 7 14.78 -8.51 2.26
C ARG A 7 15.80 -8.65 3.38
N GLU A 8 15.58 -9.56 4.33
CA GLU A 8 16.51 -9.81 5.44
C GLU A 8 17.83 -10.41 4.95
N ARG A 9 17.76 -11.45 4.10
CA ARG A 9 18.93 -12.18 3.61
C ARG A 9 19.85 -11.36 2.71
N PHE A 10 19.31 -10.44 1.94
CA PHE A 10 20.05 -9.65 0.96
C PHE A 10 20.13 -8.15 1.29
N ALA A 11 19.78 -7.76 2.51
CA ALA A 11 19.90 -6.39 2.98
C ALA A 11 21.33 -5.88 2.77
N GLY A 12 21.44 -4.67 2.21
CA GLY A 12 22.73 -4.04 1.88
C GLY A 12 23.46 -4.60 0.65
N ARG A 13 22.97 -5.71 0.07
CA ARG A 13 23.58 -6.34 -1.12
C ARG A 13 22.88 -6.00 -2.43
N VAL A 14 21.65 -5.50 -2.34
CA VAL A 14 20.82 -5.11 -3.49
C VAL A 14 20.21 -3.73 -3.26
N ARG A 15 19.92 -3.01 -4.35
CA ARG A 15 19.34 -1.66 -4.28
C ARG A 15 17.85 -1.66 -3.99
N GLY A 16 17.17 -2.74 -4.27
CA GLY A 16 15.73 -2.87 -4.11
C GLY A 16 15.25 -4.30 -4.26
N PHE A 17 14.02 -4.56 -3.86
CA PHE A 17 13.38 -5.87 -3.95
C PHE A 17 12.13 -5.75 -4.80
N GLY A 18 11.93 -6.72 -5.68
CA GLY A 18 10.73 -6.86 -6.47
C GLY A 18 9.91 -8.06 -6.02
N PHE A 19 8.64 -8.02 -6.33
CA PHE A 19 7.72 -9.13 -6.19
C PHE A 19 7.18 -9.52 -7.55
N SER A 20 7.32 -10.79 -7.89
CA SER A 20 6.77 -11.42 -9.07
C SER A 20 5.89 -12.57 -8.62
N GLY A 21 4.62 -12.58 -9.01
CA GLY A 21 3.66 -13.54 -8.47
C GLY A 21 2.60 -14.02 -9.45
N HIS A 22 2.26 -15.32 -9.37
CA HIS A 22 1.21 -15.99 -10.15
C HIS A 22 -0.04 -16.28 -9.31
N HIS A 23 -0.31 -15.48 -8.29
CA HIS A 23 -1.48 -15.62 -7.41
C HIS A 23 -2.74 -15.01 -8.03
N LEU A 24 -3.88 -15.42 -7.53
CA LEU A 24 -5.17 -14.84 -7.90
C LEU A 24 -5.41 -13.54 -7.12
N GLY A 25 -6.01 -12.55 -7.79
CA GLY A 25 -6.30 -11.24 -7.19
C GLY A 25 -5.07 -10.34 -7.07
N ILE A 26 -5.16 -9.30 -6.24
CA ILE A 26 -4.16 -8.23 -6.11
C ILE A 26 -3.68 -7.97 -4.66
N SER A 27 -4.26 -8.66 -3.69
CA SER A 27 -3.97 -8.40 -2.26
C SER A 27 -2.53 -8.72 -1.88
N VAL A 28 -1.93 -9.73 -2.50
CA VAL A 28 -0.53 -10.11 -2.24
C VAL A 28 0.44 -9.06 -2.78
N ASP A 29 0.11 -8.40 -3.90
CA ASP A 29 0.90 -7.29 -4.45
C ASP A 29 0.94 -6.11 -3.48
N ILE A 30 -0.21 -5.76 -2.89
CA ILE A 30 -0.30 -4.68 -1.90
C ILE A 30 0.50 -5.04 -0.63
N ALA A 31 0.38 -6.28 -0.15
CA ALA A 31 1.15 -6.77 0.98
C ALA A 31 2.66 -6.76 0.68
N ALA A 32 3.07 -7.17 -0.52
CA ALA A 32 4.46 -7.14 -0.94
C ALA A 32 5.03 -5.72 -0.94
N TYR A 33 4.24 -4.76 -1.46
CA TYR A 33 4.59 -3.35 -1.43
C TYR A 33 4.75 -2.84 0.02
N ALA A 34 3.81 -3.14 0.90
CA ALA A 34 3.87 -2.76 2.31
C ALA A 34 5.09 -3.37 3.03
N LEU A 35 5.55 -4.54 2.60
CA LEU A 35 6.78 -5.18 3.07
C LEU A 35 8.06 -4.64 2.42
N GLY A 36 7.96 -3.65 1.54
CA GLY A 36 9.08 -2.94 0.95
C GLY A 36 9.48 -3.41 -0.46
N ALA A 37 8.61 -4.11 -1.19
CA ALA A 37 8.80 -4.33 -2.62
C ALA A 37 8.64 -3.00 -3.37
N THR A 38 9.63 -2.66 -4.17
CA THR A 38 9.62 -1.44 -5.00
C THR A 38 9.16 -1.70 -6.43
N TRP A 39 9.08 -2.97 -6.79
CA TRP A 39 8.67 -3.44 -8.12
C TRP A 39 7.67 -4.57 -7.94
N ASN A 40 6.54 -4.50 -8.67
CA ASN A 40 5.59 -5.59 -8.80
C ASN A 40 5.49 -5.98 -10.27
N GLU A 41 5.74 -7.26 -10.55
CA GLU A 41 5.57 -7.82 -11.88
C GLU A 41 4.38 -8.77 -11.87
N ARG A 42 3.48 -8.58 -12.83
CA ARG A 42 2.28 -9.39 -13.00
C ARG A 42 2.03 -9.71 -14.47
N HIS A 43 1.64 -10.92 -14.72
CA HIS A 43 1.13 -11.33 -16.02
C HIS A 43 -0.15 -10.58 -16.37
N PHE A 44 -0.25 -10.15 -17.61
CA PHE A 44 -1.43 -9.47 -18.16
C PHE A 44 -2.05 -10.30 -19.28
N THR A 45 -3.37 -10.32 -19.33
CA THR A 45 -4.12 -10.95 -20.41
C THR A 45 -5.33 -10.12 -20.83
N LYS A 46 -5.78 -10.27 -22.04
CA LYS A 46 -7.06 -9.71 -22.49
C LYS A 46 -8.24 -10.53 -22.02
N ASP A 47 -8.05 -11.87 -21.85
CA ASP A 47 -9.10 -12.78 -21.43
C ASP A 47 -8.48 -13.95 -20.65
N ARG A 48 -8.91 -14.11 -19.40
CA ARG A 48 -8.45 -15.15 -18.49
C ARG A 48 -8.96 -16.54 -18.85
N THR A 49 -9.95 -16.66 -19.73
CA THR A 49 -10.50 -17.93 -20.18
C THR A 49 -9.70 -18.56 -21.32
N TRP A 50 -8.75 -17.83 -21.89
CA TRP A 50 -7.91 -18.35 -22.95
C TRP A 50 -7.06 -19.53 -22.48
N LYS A 51 -6.84 -20.48 -23.40
CA LYS A 51 -5.98 -21.62 -23.14
C LYS A 51 -4.52 -21.19 -23.04
N GLY A 52 -3.86 -21.55 -21.96
CA GLY A 52 -2.46 -21.28 -21.71
C GLY A 52 -2.13 -21.41 -20.23
N THR A 53 -0.85 -21.45 -19.88
CA THR A 53 -0.39 -21.74 -18.52
C THR A 53 -0.73 -20.65 -17.53
N ASP A 54 -0.70 -19.37 -17.95
CA ASP A 54 -0.72 -18.23 -17.03
C ASP A 54 -1.94 -17.32 -17.15
N HIS A 55 -2.80 -17.53 -18.18
CA HIS A 55 -3.98 -16.67 -18.39
C HIS A 55 -4.89 -16.63 -17.17
N ALA A 56 -5.13 -17.75 -16.51
CA ALA A 56 -6.01 -17.83 -15.33
C ALA A 56 -5.52 -17.01 -14.14
N ALA A 57 -4.20 -16.90 -13.97
CA ALA A 57 -3.55 -16.12 -12.91
C ALA A 57 -3.21 -14.68 -13.32
N SER A 58 -3.38 -14.34 -14.60
CA SER A 58 -3.10 -13.03 -15.14
C SER A 58 -4.14 -11.99 -14.70
N LEU A 59 -3.75 -10.73 -14.75
CA LEU A 59 -4.67 -9.60 -14.59
C LEU A 59 -5.23 -9.19 -15.96
N GLU A 60 -6.53 -8.95 -16.02
CA GLU A 60 -7.17 -8.22 -17.11
C GLU A 60 -7.09 -6.71 -16.87
N SER A 61 -7.48 -5.89 -17.84
CA SER A 61 -7.40 -4.43 -17.76
C SER A 61 -8.04 -3.85 -16.51
N ALA A 62 -9.21 -4.35 -16.12
CA ALA A 62 -9.89 -3.91 -14.90
C ALA A 62 -9.11 -4.27 -13.64
N GLY A 63 -8.52 -5.47 -13.59
CA GLY A 63 -7.67 -5.93 -12.49
C GLY A 63 -6.38 -5.12 -12.35
N LEU A 64 -5.74 -4.80 -13.47
CA LEU A 64 -4.54 -3.98 -13.50
C LEU A 64 -4.82 -2.53 -13.03
N ASN A 65 -5.90 -1.93 -13.52
CA ASN A 65 -6.32 -0.60 -13.06
C ASN A 65 -6.59 -0.58 -11.56
N LYS A 66 -7.24 -1.63 -11.04
CA LYS A 66 -7.50 -1.77 -9.61
C LYS A 66 -6.21 -1.90 -8.81
N LEU A 67 -5.26 -2.69 -9.29
CA LEU A 67 -3.94 -2.83 -8.67
C LEU A 67 -3.21 -1.48 -8.59
N CYS A 68 -3.14 -0.73 -9.69
CA CYS A 68 -2.50 0.58 -9.72
C CYS A 68 -3.14 1.56 -8.73
N ARG A 69 -4.48 1.63 -8.71
CA ARG A 69 -5.23 2.46 -7.76
C ARG A 69 -4.92 2.09 -6.32
N ASP A 70 -4.94 0.82 -6.00
CA ASP A 70 -4.78 0.34 -4.63
C ASP A 70 -3.31 0.48 -4.16
N LEU A 71 -2.33 0.32 -5.04
CA LEU A 71 -0.92 0.66 -4.75
C LEU A 71 -0.72 2.15 -4.48
N GLN A 72 -1.38 3.02 -5.27
CA GLN A 72 -1.36 4.46 -5.05
C GLN A 72 -1.95 4.83 -3.68
N ALA A 73 -3.08 4.22 -3.31
CA ALA A 73 -3.71 4.41 -2.02
C ALA A 73 -2.82 3.92 -0.87
N ALA A 74 -2.19 2.75 -1.02
CA ALA A 74 -1.24 2.22 -0.06
C ALA A 74 -0.04 3.15 0.13
N TRP A 75 0.51 3.68 -0.95
CA TRP A 75 1.60 4.65 -0.90
C TRP A 75 1.21 5.91 -0.12
N GLN A 76 0.02 6.45 -0.37
CA GLN A 76 -0.49 7.61 0.38
C GLN A 76 -0.66 7.30 1.87
N CYS A 77 -1.22 6.14 2.21
CA CYS A 77 -1.39 5.70 3.60
C CYS A 77 -0.06 5.51 4.35
N MET A 78 0.99 5.08 3.66
CA MET A 78 2.31 4.82 4.24
C MET A 78 3.20 6.06 4.28
N SER A 79 2.76 7.19 3.71
CA SER A 79 3.51 8.45 3.74
C SER A 79 3.42 9.10 5.12
N TYR A 80 4.56 9.59 5.62
CA TYR A 80 4.59 10.32 6.88
C TYR A 80 3.94 11.70 6.73
N LYS A 81 3.13 12.07 7.71
CA LYS A 81 2.62 13.43 7.82
C LYS A 81 3.76 14.39 8.20
N LYS A 82 3.74 15.58 7.62
CA LYS A 82 4.69 16.65 7.98
C LYS A 82 4.36 17.28 9.34
N THR A 83 3.10 17.19 9.75
CA THR A 83 2.58 17.73 11.02
C THR A 83 1.58 16.74 11.60
N ASP A 84 1.39 16.73 12.92
CA ASP A 84 0.43 15.84 13.60
C ASP A 84 -1.00 16.02 13.09
N ILE A 85 -1.37 17.26 12.76
CA ILE A 85 -2.68 17.62 12.24
C ILE A 85 -2.46 18.39 10.93
N LEU A 86 -2.95 17.83 9.83
CA LEU A 86 -2.97 18.53 8.55
C LEU A 86 -4.09 19.61 8.56
N PRO A 87 -3.93 20.73 7.87
CA PRO A 87 -5.00 21.75 7.73
C PRO A 87 -6.32 21.16 7.23
N LEU A 88 -6.27 20.19 6.34
CA LEU A 88 -7.40 19.43 5.83
C LEU A 88 -8.17 18.67 6.93
N GLU A 89 -7.45 18.18 7.96
CA GLU A 89 -8.03 17.38 9.05
C GLU A 89 -8.64 18.24 10.15
N ALA A 90 -8.24 19.51 10.27
CA ALA A 90 -8.62 20.38 11.36
C ALA A 90 -10.15 20.56 11.47
N ALA A 91 -10.83 20.79 10.36
CA ALA A 91 -12.29 20.95 10.33
C ALA A 91 -13.04 19.67 10.70
N GLN A 92 -12.59 18.51 10.21
CA GLN A 92 -13.14 17.20 10.53
C GLN A 92 -12.89 16.84 12.01
N ARG A 93 -11.71 17.13 12.49
CA ARG A 93 -11.30 16.89 13.86
C ARG A 93 -12.15 17.70 14.85
N ALA A 94 -12.42 18.97 14.56
CA ALA A 94 -13.30 19.80 15.38
C ALA A 94 -14.73 19.29 15.45
N LYS A 95 -15.24 18.66 14.39
CA LYS A 95 -16.60 18.12 14.33
C LYS A 95 -16.74 16.73 14.93
N LEU A 96 -15.75 15.85 14.77
CA LEU A 96 -15.87 14.42 15.04
C LEU A 96 -15.23 13.97 16.35
N LYS A 97 -14.26 14.70 16.87
CA LYS A 97 -13.63 14.37 18.16
C LYS A 97 -14.29 15.14 19.29
N TRP A 98 -15.27 14.50 19.89
CA TRP A 98 -15.92 14.96 21.12
C TRP A 98 -15.17 14.46 22.35
N GLY A 99 -15.05 15.28 23.39
CA GLY A 99 -14.62 14.89 24.72
C GLY A 99 -13.17 15.25 25.07
N CYS A 100 -12.65 14.64 26.12
CA CYS A 100 -11.45 14.93 26.88
C CYS A 100 -10.16 15.26 26.08
N TYR A 101 -10.05 14.88 24.82
CA TYR A 101 -8.88 15.15 23.99
C TYR A 101 -8.68 16.65 23.66
N ASN A 102 -9.75 17.44 23.61
CA ASN A 102 -9.64 18.89 23.36
C ASN A 102 -9.31 19.70 24.61
N GLN A 103 -9.60 19.17 25.80
CA GLN A 103 -9.33 19.86 27.07
C GLN A 103 -7.86 19.72 27.48
N ASP A 104 -7.21 18.60 27.14
CA ASP A 104 -5.80 18.38 27.49
C ASP A 104 -4.83 19.13 26.57
N LEU A 105 -5.17 19.27 25.28
CA LEU A 105 -4.39 20.07 24.34
C LEU A 105 -4.48 21.58 24.62
N ALA A 106 -5.63 22.07 25.04
CA ALA A 106 -5.79 23.46 25.43
C ALA A 106 -4.99 23.83 26.70
N LYS A 107 -4.76 22.85 27.58
CA LYS A 107 -3.92 23.02 28.77
C LYS A 107 -2.42 22.98 28.49
N GLN A 108 -1.98 22.29 27.42
CA GLN A 108 -0.56 22.20 27.04
C GLN A 108 -0.07 23.39 26.23
N THR A 109 -0.96 24.19 25.62
CA THR A 109 -0.61 25.41 24.87
C THR A 109 -0.68 26.68 25.68
N ALA A 110 -0.94 26.60 26.99
CA ALA A 110 -1.05 27.71 27.91
C ALA A 110 0.13 27.81 28.90
N ILE A 111 1.33 27.37 28.47
CA ILE A 111 2.60 27.59 29.18
C ILE A 111 3.55 28.40 28.32
#